data_fa6bbc8132b0ac64571327e29204660e
#
_entry.id   fa6bbc8132b0ac64571327e29204660e
#
_cell.length_a   1.000
_cell.length_b   1.000
_cell.length_c   1.000
_cell.angle_alpha   90.00
_cell.angle_beta   90.00
_cell.angle_gamma   90.00
#
_symmetry.space_group_name_H-M   'P 1'
#
loop_
_entity.id
_entity.type
_entity.pdbx_description
1 polymer ?
#
loop_
_entity_poly.entity_id
_entity_poly.type
_entity_poly.pdbx_seq_one_letter_code
_entity_poly.pdbx_strand_id
1 'polypeptide(L)'
;EWIAAPDAAFVRELNQDVDGLVRLVTLAPNMDGAEEFIKEMHEEVCISLGHTAADYDCASRAMKLGAHHVTHLYNAMQPFGHRAPGLIGAAMDDPECMVELICDGYHIHPSAIRAAFRMFGPERVILISDSMRATGMENGTYELGGQEVTVKDRKAVLKDGTLAGSATNLYGCMCKAIEFGIPLEQAIMAATANPARSIGIFDRVGSIRIGKQADLLLVSENLELKRVI
;
A
#
# COMPACT_ATOMS: atom_id res chain seq x y z
N GLU A 1 -19.64 -9.40 -4.27
CA GLU A 1 -20.83 -9.28 -3.37
C GLU A 1 -20.68 -8.17 -2.30
N TRP A 2 -19.49 -7.64 -2.09
CA TRP A 2 -19.20 -6.63 -1.07
C TRP A 2 -18.77 -5.28 -1.63
N ILE A 3 -18.84 -5.09 -2.96
CA ILE A 3 -18.54 -3.81 -3.60
C ILE A 3 -19.76 -2.91 -3.45
N ALA A 4 -19.56 -1.77 -2.79
CA ALA A 4 -20.59 -0.74 -2.63
C ALA A 4 -20.12 0.55 -3.31
N ALA A 5 -21.07 1.41 -3.68
CA ALA A 5 -20.73 2.77 -4.10
C ALA A 5 -20.02 3.52 -2.95
N PRO A 6 -19.06 4.39 -3.24
CA PRO A 6 -18.43 5.21 -2.21
C PRO A 6 -19.45 6.07 -1.47
N ASP A 7 -19.40 6.05 -0.13
CA ASP A 7 -20.34 6.76 0.75
C ASP A 7 -19.58 7.56 1.82
N ALA A 8 -19.55 8.88 1.66
CA ALA A 8 -18.87 9.79 2.58
C ALA A 8 -19.53 9.81 3.97
N ALA A 9 -20.88 9.71 4.03
CA ALA A 9 -21.59 9.70 5.30
C ALA A 9 -21.24 8.45 6.12
N PHE A 10 -21.16 7.29 5.48
CA PHE A 10 -20.74 6.04 6.11
C PHE A 10 -19.31 6.12 6.66
N VAL A 11 -18.37 6.68 5.88
CA VAL A 11 -16.97 6.82 6.34
C VAL A 11 -16.89 7.78 7.53
N ARG A 12 -17.65 8.88 7.53
CA ARG A 12 -17.69 9.82 8.67
C ARG A 12 -18.31 9.20 9.92
N GLU A 13 -19.42 8.45 9.77
CA GLU A 13 -20.03 7.70 10.87
C GLU A 13 -19.03 6.72 11.48
N LEU A 14 -18.41 5.87 10.65
CA LEU A 14 -17.37 4.94 11.09
C LEU A 14 -16.21 5.67 11.78
N ASN A 15 -15.78 6.81 11.24
CA ASN A 15 -14.65 7.56 11.79
C ASN A 15 -14.98 8.25 13.13
N GLN A 16 -16.24 8.59 13.38
CA GLN A 16 -16.72 9.06 14.69
C GLN A 16 -16.65 7.94 15.74
N ASP A 17 -17.06 6.71 15.37
CA ASP A 17 -17.05 5.55 16.26
C ASP A 17 -15.64 5.11 16.69
N VAL A 18 -14.62 5.48 15.91
CA VAL A 18 -13.22 5.12 16.15
C VAL A 18 -12.31 6.33 16.43
N ASP A 19 -12.86 7.44 16.91
CA ASP A 19 -12.11 8.64 17.31
C ASP A 19 -11.15 9.17 16.23
N GLY A 20 -11.55 9.15 14.96
CA GLY A 20 -10.75 9.66 13.84
C GLY A 20 -9.59 8.75 13.41
N LEU A 21 -9.67 7.45 13.67
CA LEU A 21 -8.63 6.48 13.28
C LEU A 21 -8.67 6.06 11.82
N VAL A 22 -9.78 6.30 11.09
CA VAL A 22 -9.80 6.09 9.64
C VAL A 22 -8.97 7.17 8.97
N ARG A 23 -7.81 6.80 8.44
CA ARG A 23 -6.83 7.73 7.85
C ARG A 23 -6.66 7.57 6.35
N LEU A 24 -7.04 6.40 5.81
CA LEU A 24 -6.92 6.09 4.40
C LEU A 24 -8.13 5.26 3.95
N VAL A 25 -8.65 5.60 2.77
CA VAL A 25 -9.73 4.86 2.11
C VAL A 25 -9.29 4.50 0.70
N THR A 26 -9.35 3.21 0.35
CA THR A 26 -9.08 2.74 -1.01
C THR A 26 -10.37 2.66 -1.80
N LEU A 27 -10.38 3.21 -3.02
CA LEU A 27 -11.49 3.10 -3.95
C LEU A 27 -11.02 2.92 -5.41
N ALA A 28 -11.93 2.41 -6.24
CA ALA A 28 -11.74 2.35 -7.69
C ALA A 28 -12.31 3.63 -8.32
N PRO A 29 -11.51 4.47 -9.00
CA PRO A 29 -11.95 5.77 -9.50
C PRO A 29 -12.95 5.69 -10.66
N ASN A 30 -13.10 4.50 -11.26
CA ASN A 30 -14.07 4.22 -12.32
C ASN A 30 -15.45 3.75 -11.79
N MET A 31 -15.66 3.76 -10.48
CA MET A 31 -16.97 3.49 -9.87
C MET A 31 -17.85 4.73 -9.92
N ASP A 32 -19.16 4.50 -10.06
CA ASP A 32 -20.14 5.59 -9.96
C ASP A 32 -20.07 6.26 -8.58
N GLY A 33 -20.06 7.59 -8.57
CA GLY A 33 -19.93 8.39 -7.35
C GLY A 33 -18.50 8.56 -6.82
N ALA A 34 -17.48 7.97 -7.46
CA ALA A 34 -16.09 8.06 -7.01
C ALA A 34 -15.55 9.49 -7.05
N GLU A 35 -15.81 10.25 -8.11
CA GLU A 35 -15.33 11.64 -8.23
C GLU A 35 -15.96 12.56 -7.17
N GLU A 36 -17.24 12.39 -6.89
CA GLU A 36 -17.96 13.14 -5.84
C GLU A 36 -17.40 12.80 -4.46
N PHE A 37 -17.19 11.52 -4.18
CA PHE A 37 -16.58 11.05 -2.93
C PHE A 37 -15.17 11.65 -2.73
N ILE A 38 -14.31 11.62 -3.76
CA ILE A 38 -12.97 12.18 -3.69
C ILE A 38 -13.02 13.68 -3.37
N LYS A 39 -13.85 14.46 -4.09
CA LYS A 39 -14.02 15.89 -3.84
C LYS A 39 -14.46 16.22 -2.41
N GLU A 40 -15.31 15.36 -1.86
CA GLU A 40 -15.89 15.57 -0.53
C GLU A 40 -14.93 15.17 0.59
N MET A 41 -14.12 14.10 0.39
CA MET A 41 -13.41 13.42 1.47
C MET A 41 -11.89 13.63 1.46
N HIS A 42 -11.29 14.17 0.41
CA HIS A 42 -9.82 14.22 0.26
C HIS A 42 -9.10 15.06 1.32
N GLU A 43 -9.78 16.00 1.97
CA GLU A 43 -9.23 16.77 3.09
C GLU A 43 -9.38 16.06 4.44
N GLU A 44 -10.29 15.07 4.55
CA GLU A 44 -10.58 14.37 5.80
C GLU A 44 -9.77 13.08 5.93
N VAL A 45 -9.56 12.35 4.79
CA VAL A 45 -8.83 11.08 4.74
C VAL A 45 -7.96 11.01 3.49
N CYS A 46 -6.86 10.28 3.55
CA CYS A 46 -6.06 9.96 2.38
C CYS A 46 -6.87 9.07 1.43
N ILE A 47 -7.07 9.51 0.19
CA ILE A 47 -7.76 8.71 -0.83
C ILE A 47 -6.74 7.96 -1.65
N SER A 48 -6.82 6.63 -1.61
CA SER A 48 -5.96 5.72 -2.36
C SER A 48 -6.71 5.08 -3.52
N LEU A 49 -6.12 5.06 -4.70
CA LEU A 49 -6.67 4.41 -5.88
C LEU A 49 -6.15 2.98 -5.98
N GLY A 50 -7.06 2.01 -6.09
CA GLY A 50 -6.69 0.61 -6.20
C GLY A 50 -7.83 -0.29 -6.66
N HIS A 51 -7.54 -1.58 -6.89
CA HIS A 51 -8.52 -2.57 -7.35
C HIS A 51 -9.34 -2.09 -8.56
N THR A 52 -8.67 -1.54 -9.57
CA THR A 52 -9.34 -0.81 -10.64
C THR A 52 -8.79 -1.15 -12.02
N ALA A 53 -9.68 -1.10 -13.02
CA ALA A 53 -9.33 -1.13 -14.43
C ALA A 53 -9.30 0.29 -15.05
N ALA A 54 -9.25 1.34 -14.23
CA ALA A 54 -9.23 2.73 -14.69
C ALA A 54 -8.10 2.98 -15.69
N ASP A 55 -8.43 3.68 -16.77
CA ASP A 55 -7.46 4.18 -17.73
C ASP A 55 -6.71 5.40 -17.15
N TYR A 56 -5.77 5.91 -17.94
CA TYR A 56 -4.95 7.06 -17.57
C TYR A 56 -5.80 8.32 -17.31
N ASP A 57 -6.79 8.59 -18.16
CA ASP A 57 -7.60 9.81 -18.06
C ASP A 57 -8.51 9.78 -16.82
N CYS A 58 -9.12 8.62 -16.53
CA CYS A 58 -9.93 8.42 -15.35
C CYS A 58 -9.07 8.58 -14.06
N ALA A 59 -7.91 7.94 -14.00
CA ALA A 59 -7.00 8.06 -12.87
C ALA A 59 -6.47 9.50 -12.70
N SER A 60 -6.08 10.17 -13.79
CA SER A 60 -5.62 11.57 -13.76
C SER A 60 -6.69 12.55 -13.28
N ARG A 61 -7.97 12.31 -13.63
CA ARG A 61 -9.07 13.13 -13.07
C ARG A 61 -9.22 12.92 -11.58
N ALA A 62 -9.17 11.67 -11.10
CA ALA A 62 -9.25 11.36 -9.67
C ALA A 62 -8.11 12.02 -8.88
N MET A 63 -6.88 12.00 -9.42
CA MET A 63 -5.72 12.66 -8.79
C MET A 63 -5.89 14.18 -8.71
N LYS A 64 -6.37 14.81 -9.77
CA LYS A 64 -6.69 16.26 -9.77
C LYS A 64 -7.77 16.65 -8.76
N LEU A 65 -8.56 15.70 -8.30
CA LEU A 65 -9.59 15.90 -7.28
C LEU A 65 -9.09 15.63 -5.85
N GLY A 66 -7.82 15.17 -5.69
CA GLY A 66 -7.20 14.97 -4.38
C GLY A 66 -6.86 13.53 -4.02
N ALA A 67 -6.94 12.56 -4.95
CA ALA A 67 -6.56 11.17 -4.71
C ALA A 67 -5.07 10.95 -5.05
N HIS A 68 -4.17 11.36 -4.16
CA HIS A 68 -2.71 11.31 -4.36
C HIS A 68 -2.06 10.06 -3.73
N HIS A 69 -2.71 8.90 -3.86
CA HIS A 69 -2.17 7.65 -3.32
C HIS A 69 -2.59 6.47 -4.19
N VAL A 70 -1.75 5.44 -4.28
CA VAL A 70 -2.04 4.20 -5.03
C VAL A 70 -1.77 2.99 -4.16
N THR A 71 -2.81 2.17 -3.97
CA THR A 71 -2.77 0.91 -3.22
C THR A 71 -2.03 -0.15 -4.02
N HIS A 72 -1.09 -0.88 -3.38
CA HIS A 72 -0.34 -2.05 -3.89
C HIS A 72 -0.05 -1.99 -5.40
N LEU A 73 0.69 -0.95 -5.83
CA LEU A 73 1.06 -0.71 -7.23
C LEU A 73 1.41 -2.00 -8.00
N TYR A 74 0.96 -2.12 -9.23
CA TYR A 74 1.01 -3.28 -10.12
C TYR A 74 -0.01 -4.38 -9.85
N ASN A 75 -0.60 -4.46 -8.65
CA ASN A 75 -1.55 -5.51 -8.29
C ASN A 75 -2.98 -5.03 -8.47
N ALA A 76 -3.86 -5.90 -8.97
CA ALA A 76 -5.29 -5.62 -9.21
C ALA A 76 -5.55 -4.32 -10.01
N MET A 77 -4.70 -4.01 -11.00
CA MET A 77 -4.82 -2.87 -11.92
C MET A 77 -4.31 -3.22 -13.31
N GLN A 78 -4.60 -2.37 -14.30
CA GLN A 78 -4.09 -2.53 -15.66
C GLN A 78 -2.56 -2.38 -15.68
N PRO A 79 -1.83 -3.22 -16.44
CA PRO A 79 -0.39 -3.12 -16.55
C PRO A 79 0.03 -1.81 -17.23
N PHE A 80 1.23 -1.30 -16.86
CA PHE A 80 1.82 -0.13 -17.50
C PHE A 80 2.20 -0.40 -18.96
N GLY A 81 1.42 0.14 -19.89
CA GLY A 81 1.66 0.02 -21.31
C GLY A 81 2.11 1.34 -21.92
N HIS A 82 3.01 1.30 -22.92
CA HIS A 82 3.53 2.52 -23.56
C HIS A 82 2.50 3.31 -24.38
N ARG A 83 1.31 2.74 -24.67
CA ARG A 83 0.18 3.40 -25.30
C ARG A 83 -1.05 3.49 -24.39
N ALA A 84 -1.08 2.73 -23.32
CA ALA A 84 -2.13 2.71 -22.32
C ALA A 84 -1.47 2.62 -20.94
N PRO A 85 -0.96 3.75 -20.39
CA PRO A 85 -0.18 3.73 -19.16
C PRO A 85 -1.02 3.53 -17.90
N GLY A 86 -2.34 3.65 -18.01
CA GLY A 86 -3.28 3.37 -16.92
C GLY A 86 -3.04 4.19 -15.65
N LEU A 87 -3.47 3.63 -14.52
CA LEU A 87 -3.26 4.24 -13.20
C LEU A 87 -1.77 4.45 -12.88
N ILE A 88 -0.90 3.52 -13.30
CA ILE A 88 0.55 3.63 -13.04
C ILE A 88 1.14 4.87 -13.70
N GLY A 89 0.76 5.14 -14.94
CA GLY A 89 1.22 6.34 -15.67
C GLY A 89 0.68 7.63 -15.07
N ALA A 90 -0.60 7.64 -14.67
CA ALA A 90 -1.20 8.80 -14.02
C ALA A 90 -0.49 9.12 -12.68
N ALA A 91 -0.20 8.09 -11.87
CA ALA A 91 0.53 8.23 -10.62
C ALA A 91 1.99 8.71 -10.82
N MET A 92 2.63 8.30 -11.93
CA MET A 92 3.98 8.76 -12.27
C MET A 92 3.99 10.26 -12.58
N ASP A 93 2.99 10.73 -13.32
CA ASP A 93 2.89 12.13 -13.77
C ASP A 93 2.38 13.08 -12.67
N ASP A 94 1.79 12.55 -11.59
CA ASP A 94 1.42 13.32 -10.41
C ASP A 94 2.58 13.35 -9.39
N PRO A 95 3.23 14.50 -9.16
CA PRO A 95 4.38 14.60 -8.28
C PRO A 95 4.05 14.40 -6.80
N GLU A 96 2.80 14.53 -6.38
CA GLU A 96 2.34 14.35 -5.01
C GLU A 96 1.91 12.91 -4.72
N CYS A 97 1.66 12.12 -5.76
CA CYS A 97 1.15 10.76 -5.61
C CYS A 97 2.17 9.83 -4.96
N MET A 98 1.79 9.21 -3.85
CA MET A 98 2.54 8.15 -3.18
C MET A 98 2.04 6.78 -3.63
N VAL A 99 2.93 5.78 -3.69
CA VAL A 99 2.59 4.45 -4.19
C VAL A 99 3.04 3.37 -3.23
N GLU A 100 2.16 2.41 -2.96
CA GLU A 100 2.46 1.26 -2.12
C GLU A 100 3.06 0.11 -2.93
N LEU A 101 4.01 -0.61 -2.36
CA LEU A 101 4.64 -1.81 -2.96
C LEU A 101 4.64 -2.97 -1.96
N ILE A 102 4.19 -4.15 -2.42
CA ILE A 102 4.31 -5.41 -1.69
C ILE A 102 5.65 -6.05 -2.05
N CYS A 103 6.64 -5.95 -1.16
CA CYS A 103 7.98 -6.49 -1.38
C CYS A 103 8.18 -7.85 -0.69
N ASP A 104 7.29 -8.81 -0.91
CA ASP A 104 7.37 -10.15 -0.31
C ASP A 104 8.18 -11.16 -1.14
N GLY A 105 8.53 -10.81 -2.38
CA GLY A 105 9.23 -11.67 -3.34
C GLY A 105 8.32 -12.52 -4.21
N TYR A 106 7.00 -12.42 -4.06
CA TYR A 106 6.01 -13.15 -4.85
C TYR A 106 5.14 -12.23 -5.70
N HIS A 107 4.66 -11.12 -5.14
CA HIS A 107 3.75 -10.19 -5.82
C HIS A 107 4.43 -9.40 -6.94
N ILE A 108 5.66 -8.96 -6.73
CA ILE A 108 6.36 -8.07 -7.65
C ILE A 108 7.77 -8.59 -7.92
N HIS A 109 8.12 -8.69 -9.20
CA HIS A 109 9.48 -9.07 -9.59
C HIS A 109 10.51 -8.02 -9.11
N PRO A 110 11.72 -8.43 -8.63
CA PRO A 110 12.71 -7.48 -8.11
C PRO A 110 13.08 -6.33 -9.05
N SER A 111 13.10 -6.56 -10.38
CA SER A 111 13.38 -5.49 -11.34
C SER A 111 12.25 -4.46 -11.42
N ALA A 112 10.99 -4.86 -11.24
CA ALA A 112 9.85 -3.93 -11.21
C ALA A 112 9.85 -3.10 -9.91
N ILE A 113 10.26 -3.69 -8.77
CA ILE A 113 10.47 -2.94 -7.52
C ILE A 113 11.54 -1.86 -7.72
N ARG A 114 12.71 -2.21 -8.29
CA ARG A 114 13.75 -1.21 -8.59
C ARG A 114 13.29 -0.16 -9.60
N ALA A 115 12.48 -0.55 -10.58
CA ALA A 115 11.90 0.40 -11.53
C ALA A 115 10.96 1.38 -10.84
N ALA A 116 10.08 0.91 -9.93
CA ALA A 116 9.18 1.78 -9.17
C ALA A 116 9.95 2.82 -8.34
N PHE A 117 11.00 2.41 -7.61
CA PHE A 117 11.83 3.37 -6.86
C PHE A 117 12.50 4.42 -7.75
N ARG A 118 12.84 4.08 -9.01
CA ARG A 118 13.39 5.05 -9.99
C ARG A 118 12.33 5.94 -10.60
N MET A 119 11.13 5.42 -10.84
CA MET A 119 10.04 6.17 -11.47
C MET A 119 9.43 7.18 -10.50
N PHE A 120 9.21 6.77 -9.24
CA PHE A 120 8.54 7.60 -8.25
C PHE A 120 9.49 8.35 -7.32
N GLY A 121 10.77 7.96 -7.28
CA GLY A 121 11.71 8.45 -6.26
C GLY A 121 11.46 7.80 -4.90
N PRO A 122 12.49 7.75 -4.03
CA PRO A 122 12.42 7.08 -2.75
C PRO A 122 11.42 7.73 -1.76
N GLU A 123 11.10 9.01 -1.94
CA GLU A 123 10.19 9.76 -1.07
C GLU A 123 8.70 9.44 -1.30
N ARG A 124 8.37 8.91 -2.48
CA ARG A 124 6.98 8.60 -2.85
C ARG A 124 6.64 7.11 -2.79
N VAL A 125 7.62 6.25 -2.49
CA VAL A 125 7.39 4.81 -2.35
C VAL A 125 7.11 4.46 -0.90
N ILE A 126 6.06 3.66 -0.68
CA ILE A 126 5.66 3.08 0.60
C ILE A 126 5.77 1.57 0.49
N LEU A 127 6.41 0.92 1.47
CA LEU A 127 6.34 -0.53 1.60
C LEU A 127 5.14 -0.93 2.43
N ILE A 128 4.39 -1.90 1.93
CA ILE A 128 3.31 -2.56 2.64
C ILE A 128 3.52 -4.06 2.64
N SER A 129 2.90 -4.75 3.56
CA SER A 129 2.89 -6.22 3.57
C SER A 129 1.66 -6.82 2.90
N ASP A 130 0.55 -6.11 2.91
CA ASP A 130 -0.75 -6.66 2.49
C ASP A 130 -1.03 -8.02 3.13
N SER A 131 -0.75 -8.10 4.44
CA SER A 131 -0.77 -9.33 5.22
C SER A 131 -2.19 -9.85 5.41
N MET A 132 -2.39 -11.13 5.10
CA MET A 132 -3.61 -11.83 5.44
C MET A 132 -3.52 -12.51 6.82
N ARG A 133 -4.65 -13.08 7.31
CA ARG A 133 -4.73 -13.72 8.65
C ARG A 133 -3.75 -14.88 8.88
N ALA A 134 -3.19 -15.47 7.82
CA ALA A 134 -2.20 -16.55 7.91
C ALA A 134 -0.76 -16.07 8.13
N THR A 135 -0.52 -14.76 8.22
CA THR A 135 0.81 -14.21 8.49
C THR A 135 1.31 -14.67 9.85
N GLY A 136 2.49 -15.29 9.86
CA GLY A 136 3.06 -15.87 11.08
C GLY A 136 2.53 -17.25 11.46
N MET A 137 1.61 -17.79 10.68
CA MET A 137 1.09 -19.15 10.86
C MET A 137 1.92 -20.18 10.08
N GLU A 138 1.69 -21.47 10.38
CA GLU A 138 2.30 -22.59 9.65
C GLU A 138 1.74 -22.72 8.22
N ASN A 139 2.43 -23.53 7.39
CA ASN A 139 1.89 -23.93 6.09
C ASN A 139 0.53 -24.63 6.27
N GLY A 140 -0.46 -24.27 5.47
CA GLY A 140 -1.80 -24.83 5.63
C GLY A 140 -2.86 -24.12 4.78
N THR A 141 -4.11 -24.46 5.05
CA THR A 141 -5.26 -23.87 4.38
C THR A 141 -5.94 -22.88 5.32
N TYR A 142 -6.22 -21.70 4.79
CA TYR A 142 -6.83 -20.57 5.49
C TYR A 142 -7.96 -19.97 4.65
N GLU A 143 -8.53 -18.88 5.11
CA GLU A 143 -9.62 -18.19 4.43
C GLU A 143 -9.29 -16.69 4.28
N LEU A 144 -9.62 -16.12 3.14
CA LEU A 144 -9.60 -14.69 2.89
C LEU A 144 -10.86 -14.29 2.12
N GLY A 145 -11.71 -13.43 2.73
CA GLY A 145 -12.93 -12.94 2.11
C GLY A 145 -13.92 -14.04 1.68
N GLY A 146 -14.04 -15.13 2.45
CA GLY A 146 -14.89 -16.27 2.12
C GLY A 146 -14.27 -17.25 1.10
N GLN A 147 -13.03 -17.01 0.66
CA GLN A 147 -12.31 -17.88 -0.28
C GLN A 147 -11.24 -18.68 0.44
N GLU A 148 -11.08 -19.95 0.06
CA GLU A 148 -10.02 -20.82 0.56
C GLU A 148 -8.68 -20.42 -0.04
N VAL A 149 -7.69 -20.21 0.82
CA VAL A 149 -6.31 -19.85 0.46
C VAL A 149 -5.34 -20.89 0.99
N THR A 150 -4.49 -21.43 0.13
CA THR A 150 -3.38 -22.31 0.53
C THR A 150 -2.12 -21.49 0.75
N VAL A 151 -1.54 -21.60 1.94
CA VAL A 151 -0.24 -20.98 2.28
C VAL A 151 0.85 -22.05 2.32
N LYS A 152 1.88 -21.85 1.51
CA LYS A 152 3.09 -22.65 1.50
C LYS A 152 4.31 -21.75 1.37
N ASP A 153 5.25 -21.87 2.29
CA ASP A 153 6.51 -21.11 2.30
C ASP A 153 6.31 -19.59 2.20
N ARG A 154 5.30 -19.06 2.92
CA ARG A 154 4.83 -17.66 2.92
C ARG A 154 4.19 -17.20 1.61
N LYS A 155 3.96 -18.09 0.64
CA LYS A 155 3.19 -17.79 -0.56
C LYS A 155 1.74 -18.20 -0.33
N ALA A 156 0.82 -17.25 -0.43
CA ALA A 156 -0.62 -17.45 -0.29
C ALA A 156 -1.28 -17.45 -1.69
N VAL A 157 -2.01 -18.50 -2.02
CA VAL A 157 -2.66 -18.63 -3.33
C VAL A 157 -4.08 -19.16 -3.20
N LEU A 158 -4.98 -18.68 -4.05
CA LEU A 158 -6.31 -19.24 -4.28
C LEU A 158 -6.21 -20.57 -5.03
N LYS A 159 -7.33 -21.29 -5.13
CA LYS A 159 -7.40 -22.57 -5.85
C LYS A 159 -6.99 -22.51 -7.32
N ASP A 160 -7.17 -21.37 -7.97
CA ASP A 160 -6.78 -21.12 -9.36
C ASP A 160 -5.31 -20.67 -9.53
N GLY A 161 -4.57 -20.55 -8.42
CA GLY A 161 -3.17 -20.11 -8.40
C GLY A 161 -2.96 -18.60 -8.30
N THR A 162 -4.03 -17.81 -8.24
CA THR A 162 -3.95 -16.36 -8.03
C THR A 162 -3.38 -16.06 -6.65
N LEU A 163 -2.47 -15.09 -6.55
CA LEU A 163 -1.97 -14.60 -5.25
C LEU A 163 -3.10 -13.95 -4.46
N ALA A 164 -3.15 -14.22 -3.16
CA ALA A 164 -4.25 -13.81 -2.27
C ALA A 164 -3.70 -13.15 -1.00
N GLY A 165 -3.34 -11.88 -1.10
CA GLY A 165 -2.63 -11.19 -0.03
C GLY A 165 -1.26 -11.81 0.26
N SER A 166 -0.56 -11.31 1.27
CA SER A 166 0.73 -11.89 1.65
C SER A 166 0.66 -12.64 3.00
N ALA A 167 1.59 -13.56 3.20
CA ALA A 167 1.83 -14.21 4.48
C ALA A 167 3.16 -13.74 5.11
N THR A 168 3.58 -12.50 4.81
CA THR A 168 4.78 -11.87 5.37
C THR A 168 4.39 -10.63 6.19
N ASN A 169 5.33 -10.11 6.98
CA ASN A 169 5.17 -8.85 7.71
C ASN A 169 5.96 -7.72 7.05
N LEU A 170 5.70 -6.48 7.45
CA LEU A 170 6.33 -5.30 6.87
C LEU A 170 7.86 -5.30 7.05
N TYR A 171 8.38 -5.79 8.18
CA TYR A 171 9.82 -5.91 8.39
C TYR A 171 10.45 -6.87 7.36
N GLY A 172 9.80 -7.99 7.10
CA GLY A 172 10.21 -8.92 6.04
C GLY A 172 10.21 -8.30 4.65
N CYS A 173 9.19 -7.48 4.33
CA CYS A 173 9.13 -6.73 3.07
C CYS A 173 10.29 -5.73 2.95
N MET A 174 10.62 -5.00 4.02
CA MET A 174 11.77 -4.09 4.06
C MET A 174 13.09 -4.84 3.82
N CYS A 175 13.32 -5.94 4.51
CA CYS A 175 14.53 -6.77 4.30
C CYS A 175 14.61 -7.29 2.86
N LYS A 176 13.49 -7.73 2.29
CA LYS A 176 13.41 -8.16 0.89
C LYS A 176 13.70 -7.02 -0.11
N ALA A 177 13.21 -5.82 0.15
CA ALA A 177 13.52 -4.66 -0.69
C ALA A 177 15.04 -4.40 -0.74
N ILE A 178 15.73 -4.51 0.40
CA ILE A 178 17.18 -4.39 0.50
C ILE A 178 17.88 -5.52 -0.27
N GLU A 179 17.45 -6.77 -0.10
CA GLU A 179 17.95 -7.93 -0.85
C GLU A 179 17.79 -7.73 -2.37
N PHE A 180 16.73 -7.07 -2.80
CA PHE A 180 16.47 -6.75 -4.21
C PHE A 180 17.26 -5.55 -4.73
N GLY A 181 18.11 -4.95 -3.90
CA GLY A 181 19.04 -3.88 -4.27
C GLY A 181 18.53 -2.46 -4.04
N ILE A 182 17.50 -2.29 -3.20
CA ILE A 182 17.11 -0.96 -2.72
C ILE A 182 18.07 -0.55 -1.58
N PRO A 183 18.66 0.65 -1.62
CA PRO A 183 19.50 1.15 -0.55
C PRO A 183 18.81 1.10 0.82
N LEU A 184 19.57 0.77 1.87
CA LEU A 184 19.06 0.60 3.24
C LEU A 184 18.20 1.79 3.71
N GLU A 185 18.71 3.00 3.51
CA GLU A 185 18.06 4.23 3.95
C GLU A 185 16.72 4.44 3.22
N GLN A 186 16.66 4.11 1.93
CA GLN A 186 15.44 4.21 1.12
C GLN A 186 14.41 3.17 1.55
N ALA A 187 14.83 1.93 1.81
CA ALA A 187 13.94 0.88 2.29
C ALA A 187 13.37 1.19 3.68
N ILE A 188 14.19 1.71 4.60
CA ILE A 188 13.74 2.17 5.92
C ILE A 188 12.75 3.34 5.77
N MET A 189 13.07 4.34 4.96
CA MET A 189 12.19 5.49 4.72
C MET A 189 10.84 5.06 4.16
N ALA A 190 10.83 4.15 3.19
CA ALA A 190 9.63 3.60 2.58
C ALA A 190 8.78 2.76 3.56
N ALA A 191 9.38 2.17 4.60
CA ALA A 191 8.69 1.40 5.62
C ALA A 191 8.30 2.22 6.87
N THR A 192 8.73 3.49 6.99
CA THR A 192 8.55 4.28 8.23
C THR A 192 8.07 5.71 7.95
N ALA A 193 8.94 6.58 7.46
CA ALA A 193 8.65 8.00 7.27
C ALA A 193 7.58 8.25 6.20
N ASN A 194 7.67 7.56 5.07
CA ASN A 194 6.74 7.76 3.96
C ASN A 194 5.30 7.35 4.31
N PRO A 195 5.01 6.14 4.86
CA PRO A 195 3.66 5.82 5.28
C PRO A 195 3.14 6.77 6.37
N ALA A 196 3.99 7.21 7.30
CA ALA A 196 3.58 8.16 8.32
C ALA A 196 3.22 9.54 7.75
N ARG A 197 3.91 10.01 6.70
CA ARG A 197 3.56 11.24 5.97
C ARG A 197 2.25 11.08 5.21
N SER A 198 2.09 9.96 4.50
CA SER A 198 0.92 9.68 3.68
C SER A 198 -0.40 9.78 4.46
N ILE A 199 -0.42 9.33 5.71
CA ILE A 199 -1.63 9.35 6.56
C ILE A 199 -1.59 10.45 7.63
N GLY A 200 -0.68 11.43 7.52
CA GLY A 200 -0.66 12.63 8.37
C GLY A 200 -0.26 12.41 9.84
N ILE A 201 0.57 11.39 10.15
CA ILE A 201 1.02 11.10 11.52
C ILE A 201 2.55 11.20 11.70
N PHE A 202 3.24 11.81 10.74
CA PHE A 202 4.70 11.89 10.78
C PHE A 202 5.24 12.75 11.93
N ASP A 203 4.45 13.64 12.50
CA ASP A 203 4.75 14.38 13.71
C ASP A 203 4.89 13.48 14.95
N ARG A 204 4.22 12.32 14.96
CA ARG A 204 4.18 11.37 16.08
C ARG A 204 5.13 10.19 15.91
N VAL A 205 5.26 9.63 14.71
CA VAL A 205 6.01 8.40 14.39
C VAL A 205 6.86 8.53 13.13
N GLY A 206 7.51 7.48 12.69
CA GLY A 206 8.21 7.38 11.40
C GLY A 206 9.62 7.99 11.37
N SER A 207 10.12 8.54 12.48
CA SER A 207 11.52 8.97 12.61
C SER A 207 11.93 9.11 14.07
N ILE A 208 13.23 9.00 14.35
CA ILE A 208 13.79 9.18 15.70
C ILE A 208 14.02 10.68 15.94
N ARG A 209 13.10 11.30 16.69
CA ARG A 209 13.19 12.71 17.12
C ARG A 209 12.60 12.88 18.51
N ILE A 210 13.12 13.84 19.27
CA ILE A 210 12.57 14.20 20.59
C ILE A 210 11.11 14.61 20.43
N GLY A 211 10.24 14.05 21.27
CA GLY A 211 8.80 14.30 21.29
C GLY A 211 7.97 13.31 20.48
N LYS A 212 8.60 12.44 19.67
CA LYS A 212 7.89 11.35 18.98
C LYS A 212 7.78 10.09 19.85
N GLN A 213 6.85 9.22 19.49
CA GLN A 213 6.71 7.90 20.10
C GLN A 213 7.96 7.07 19.83
N ALA A 214 8.38 6.31 20.82
CA ALA A 214 9.56 5.47 20.77
C ALA A 214 9.24 4.05 20.26
N ASP A 215 8.53 3.95 19.15
CA ASP A 215 8.28 2.70 18.44
C ASP A 215 9.54 2.31 17.65
N LEU A 216 10.45 1.59 18.30
CA LEU A 216 11.79 1.36 17.75
C LEU A 216 12.07 -0.14 17.55
N LEU A 217 12.81 -0.44 16.50
CA LEU A 217 13.37 -1.77 16.28
C LEU A 217 14.89 -1.75 16.49
N LEU A 218 15.39 -2.61 17.37
CA LEU A 218 16.82 -2.87 17.49
C LEU A 218 17.16 -4.07 16.60
N VAL A 219 18.06 -3.86 15.63
CA VAL A 219 18.46 -4.88 14.67
C VAL A 219 19.98 -5.04 14.64
N SER A 220 20.47 -6.22 14.28
CA SER A 220 21.91 -6.42 14.01
C SER A 220 22.33 -5.84 12.67
N GLU A 221 23.64 -5.80 12.39
CA GLU A 221 24.20 -5.41 11.10
C GLU A 221 23.65 -6.28 9.94
N ASN A 222 23.29 -7.53 10.23
CA ASN A 222 22.69 -8.46 9.26
C ASN A 222 21.15 -8.39 9.24
N LEU A 223 20.57 -7.32 9.77
CA LEU A 223 19.12 -7.10 9.83
C LEU A 223 18.34 -8.19 10.60
N GLU A 224 18.98 -8.84 11.59
CA GLU A 224 18.23 -9.70 12.49
C GLU A 224 17.53 -8.84 13.57
N LEU A 225 16.22 -8.99 13.71
CA LEU A 225 15.45 -8.31 14.75
C LEU A 225 15.87 -8.82 16.13
N LYS A 226 16.42 -7.94 16.97
CA LYS A 226 16.88 -8.26 18.34
C LYS A 226 15.84 -7.86 19.38
N ARG A 227 15.15 -6.73 19.18
CA ARG A 227 14.17 -6.22 20.13
C ARG A 227 13.21 -5.23 19.48
N VAL A 228 11.97 -5.22 19.93
CA VAL A 228 10.97 -4.16 19.72
C VAL A 228 10.87 -3.38 21.02
N ILE A 229 10.88 -2.05 20.93
CA ILE A 229 10.84 -1.12 22.07
C ILE A 229 9.58 -0.29 21.93
#